data_bc958bf0876f9366d53fa18473053243
#
_entry.id   bc958bf0876f9366d53fa18473053243
#
_cell.length_a   1.000
_cell.length_b   1.000
_cell.length_c   1.000
_cell.angle_alpha   90.00
_cell.angle_beta   90.00
_cell.angle_gamma   90.00
#
_symmetry.space_group_name_H-M   'P 1'
#
loop_
_entity.id
_entity.type
_entity.pdbx_description
1 polymer ?
#
loop_
_entity_poly.entity_id
_entity_poly.type
_entity_poly.pdbx_seq_one_letter_code
_entity_poly.pdbx_strand_id
1 'polypeptide(L)'
;MNEPSERLLRVAKELTAISESALAYCRDPFDIDRFHRVGALARDLMSEVAAEDPPPYDREVASVAGYMTPNLDVRCGVFDADGRVLLVREVADGGRWTLPGGWCDILESPREAIEREVREEAGLTVRATHLAAVID
;
A
#
# COMPACT_ATOMS: atom_id res chain seq x y z
N MET A 1 17.05 3.80 -5.96
CA MET A 1 17.55 2.55 -5.31
C MET A 1 18.42 1.84 -6.34
N ASN A 2 19.54 1.27 -5.95
CA ASN A 2 20.38 0.51 -6.87
C ASN A 2 19.83 -0.93 -7.04
N GLU A 3 20.22 -1.63 -8.11
CA GLU A 3 19.71 -2.97 -8.42
C GLU A 3 19.91 -4.01 -7.30
N PRO A 4 21.04 -4.09 -6.59
CA PRO A 4 21.22 -4.96 -5.44
C PRO A 4 20.25 -4.63 -4.28
N SER A 5 20.05 -3.37 -3.95
CA SER A 5 19.16 -2.94 -2.87
C SER A 5 17.69 -3.27 -3.20
N GLU A 6 17.26 -3.10 -4.45
CA GLU A 6 15.92 -3.49 -4.91
C GLU A 6 15.69 -5.00 -4.77
N ARG A 7 16.70 -5.79 -5.12
CA ARG A 7 16.64 -7.24 -4.96
C ARG A 7 16.53 -7.66 -3.50
N LEU A 8 17.34 -7.07 -2.62
CA LEU A 8 17.32 -7.35 -1.18
C LEU A 8 15.98 -6.95 -0.55
N LEU A 9 15.46 -5.77 -0.91
CA LEU A 9 14.16 -5.32 -0.45
C LEU A 9 13.03 -6.26 -0.88
N ARG A 10 13.07 -6.75 -2.12
CA ARG A 10 12.09 -7.73 -2.60
C ARG A 10 12.17 -9.03 -1.80
N VAL A 11 13.37 -9.55 -1.55
CA VAL A 11 13.56 -10.76 -0.72
C VAL A 11 13.04 -10.55 0.69
N ALA A 12 13.34 -9.40 1.31
CA ALA A 12 12.86 -9.10 2.64
C ALA A 12 11.32 -9.03 2.71
N LYS A 13 10.67 -8.41 1.73
CA LYS A 13 9.20 -8.38 1.63
C LYS A 13 8.61 -9.78 1.47
N GLU A 14 9.21 -10.63 0.64
CA GLU A 14 8.77 -12.01 0.44
C GLU A 14 8.91 -12.83 1.73
N LEU A 15 10.03 -12.71 2.45
CA LEU A 15 10.23 -13.37 3.74
C LEU A 15 9.21 -12.90 4.80
N THR A 16 8.89 -11.61 4.82
CA THR A 16 7.83 -11.07 5.69
C THR A 16 6.49 -11.72 5.35
N ALA A 17 6.11 -11.75 4.08
CA ALA A 17 4.85 -12.34 3.65
C ALA A 17 4.75 -13.83 3.98
N ILE A 18 5.84 -14.60 3.81
CA ILE A 18 5.91 -16.01 4.20
C ILE A 18 5.72 -16.17 5.72
N SER A 19 6.43 -15.36 6.51
CA SER A 19 6.34 -15.38 7.98
C SER A 19 4.90 -15.10 8.45
N GLU A 20 4.31 -14.00 8.02
CA GLU A 20 2.96 -13.58 8.44
C GLU A 20 1.89 -14.59 7.98
N SER A 21 1.99 -15.08 6.76
CA SER A 21 1.07 -16.09 6.24
C SER A 21 1.16 -17.41 7.02
N ALA A 22 2.37 -17.84 7.36
CA ALA A 22 2.57 -19.05 8.16
C ALA A 22 2.03 -18.88 9.58
N LEU A 23 2.30 -17.73 10.23
CA LEU A 23 1.81 -17.43 11.58
C LEU A 23 0.28 -17.36 11.66
N ALA A 24 -0.41 -17.03 10.58
CA ALA A 24 -1.87 -17.02 10.52
C ALA A 24 -2.48 -18.44 10.65
N TYR A 25 -1.74 -19.48 10.28
CA TYR A 25 -2.27 -20.85 10.18
C TYR A 25 -1.50 -21.89 11.03
N CYS A 26 -0.22 -21.68 11.31
CA CYS A 26 0.55 -22.66 12.10
C CYS A 26 0.07 -22.69 13.55
N ARG A 27 0.14 -23.88 14.14
CA ARG A 27 -0.28 -24.12 15.53
C ARG A 27 0.82 -24.77 16.38
N ASP A 28 1.85 -25.29 15.74
CA ASP A 28 2.99 -25.87 16.42
C ASP A 28 3.86 -24.75 17.04
N PRO A 29 4.17 -24.82 18.37
CA PRO A 29 4.91 -23.75 19.04
C PRO A 29 6.32 -23.53 18.48
N PHE A 30 6.98 -24.60 18.02
CA PHE A 30 8.31 -24.50 17.45
C PHE A 30 8.29 -23.85 16.06
N ASP A 31 7.25 -24.09 15.28
CA ASP A 31 7.06 -23.44 13.97
C ASP A 31 6.70 -21.97 14.17
N ILE A 32 5.84 -21.64 15.13
CA ILE A 32 5.52 -20.25 15.50
C ILE A 32 6.80 -19.49 15.83
N ASP A 33 7.67 -20.05 16.69
CA ASP A 33 8.95 -19.41 17.04
C ASP A 33 9.87 -19.22 15.81
N ARG A 34 9.95 -20.24 14.94
CA ARG A 34 10.74 -20.15 13.71
C ARG A 34 10.25 -19.03 12.78
N PHE A 35 8.93 -18.93 12.57
CA PHE A 35 8.38 -17.90 11.70
C PHE A 35 8.50 -16.49 12.29
N HIS A 36 8.38 -16.34 13.61
CA HIS A 36 8.72 -15.07 14.27
C HIS A 36 10.17 -14.65 14.00
N ARG A 37 11.11 -15.60 14.04
CA ARG A 37 12.52 -15.33 13.71
C ARG A 37 12.70 -14.96 12.24
N VAL A 38 12.02 -15.61 11.31
CA VAL A 38 12.06 -15.24 9.89
C VAL A 38 11.58 -13.80 9.68
N GLY A 39 10.46 -13.44 10.30
CA GLY A 39 9.93 -12.08 10.24
C GLY A 39 10.86 -11.03 10.86
N ALA A 40 11.55 -11.38 11.96
CA ALA A 40 12.56 -10.49 12.56
C ALA A 40 13.73 -10.24 11.61
N LEU A 41 14.31 -11.30 11.04
CA LEU A 41 15.42 -11.20 10.08
C LEU A 41 15.02 -10.40 8.82
N ALA A 42 13.79 -10.55 8.36
CA ALA A 42 13.27 -9.79 7.23
C ALA A 42 13.20 -8.28 7.54
N ARG A 43 12.73 -7.91 8.74
CA ARG A 43 12.70 -6.51 9.20
C ARG A 43 14.10 -5.92 9.36
N ASP A 44 15.05 -6.68 9.91
CA ASP A 44 16.45 -6.27 10.04
C ASP A 44 17.03 -5.97 8.65
N LEU A 45 16.81 -6.88 7.69
CA LEU A 45 17.26 -6.70 6.30
C LEU A 45 16.63 -5.47 5.64
N MET A 46 15.33 -5.23 5.84
CA MET A 46 14.67 -4.01 5.34
C MET A 46 15.30 -2.74 5.92
N SER A 47 15.61 -2.76 7.22
CA SER A 47 16.22 -1.62 7.91
C SER A 47 17.61 -1.33 7.39
N GLU A 48 18.42 -2.36 7.11
CA GLU A 48 19.75 -2.21 6.51
C GLU A 48 19.66 -1.59 5.11
N VAL A 49 18.76 -2.11 4.26
CA VAL A 49 18.56 -1.58 2.90
C VAL A 49 18.06 -0.14 2.94
N ALA A 50 17.13 0.19 3.84
CA ALA A 50 16.61 1.55 3.98
C ALA A 50 17.65 2.55 4.51
N ALA A 51 18.62 2.09 5.31
CA ALA A 51 19.69 2.93 5.81
C ALA A 51 20.72 3.28 4.72
N GLU A 52 20.98 2.35 3.78
CA GLU A 52 21.94 2.57 2.68
C GLU A 52 21.30 3.34 1.50
N ASP A 53 20.04 3.07 1.21
CA ASP A 53 19.34 3.60 0.04
C ASP A 53 17.82 3.71 0.36
N PRO A 54 17.42 4.77 1.08
CA PRO A 54 16.04 4.87 1.57
C PRO A 54 15.05 4.86 0.41
N PRO A 55 13.97 4.07 0.51
CA PRO A 55 12.93 4.05 -0.50
C PRO A 55 12.27 5.44 -0.62
N PRO A 56 11.75 5.80 -1.80
CA PRO A 56 11.14 7.11 -2.04
C PRO A 56 9.88 7.39 -1.19
N TYR A 57 9.43 6.40 -0.44
CA TYR A 57 8.29 6.49 0.47
C TYR A 57 8.71 6.04 1.86
N ASP A 58 8.54 6.92 2.82
CA ASP A 58 8.64 6.58 4.25
C ASP A 58 7.39 5.80 4.66
N ARG A 59 7.36 4.52 4.28
CA ARG A 59 6.27 3.62 4.62
C ARG A 59 6.70 2.73 5.76
N GLU A 60 6.19 3.03 6.95
CA GLU A 60 6.07 1.99 7.97
C GLU A 60 5.34 0.80 7.36
N VAL A 61 6.06 -0.28 7.16
CA VAL A 61 5.43 -1.59 6.93
C VAL A 61 4.82 -1.98 8.27
N ALA A 62 3.63 -1.46 8.53
CA ALA A 62 2.85 -1.90 9.68
C ALA A 62 2.73 -3.42 9.55
N SER A 63 3.14 -4.15 10.60
CA SER A 63 2.94 -5.59 10.65
C SER A 63 1.43 -5.85 10.72
N VAL A 64 0.84 -6.11 9.58
CA VAL A 64 -0.54 -6.59 9.52
C VAL A 64 -0.50 -8.05 9.92
N ALA A 65 -0.99 -8.34 11.11
CA ALA A 65 -1.11 -9.73 11.56
C ALA A 65 -2.11 -10.46 10.65
N GLY A 66 -1.64 -11.49 9.94
CA GLY A 66 -2.48 -12.30 9.07
C GLY A 66 -1.87 -12.56 7.70
N TYR A 67 -2.68 -13.07 6.78
CA TYR A 67 -2.24 -13.35 5.42
C TYR A 67 -1.97 -12.04 4.66
N MET A 68 -0.74 -11.82 4.24
CA MET A 68 -0.33 -10.62 3.50
C MET A 68 -1.00 -10.59 2.12
N THR A 69 -1.73 -9.52 1.86
CA THR A 69 -2.35 -9.26 0.55
C THR A 69 -1.92 -7.88 0.04
N PRO A 70 -2.00 -7.63 -1.27
CA PRO A 70 -1.79 -6.28 -1.79
C PRO A 70 -2.75 -5.28 -1.14
N ASN A 71 -2.24 -4.11 -0.76
CA ASN A 71 -3.08 -3.01 -0.32
C ASN A 71 -3.76 -2.38 -1.54
N LEU A 72 -5.01 -1.99 -1.38
CA LEU A 72 -5.79 -1.40 -2.45
C LEU A 72 -5.76 0.14 -2.34
N ASP A 73 -5.20 0.79 -3.35
CA ASP A 73 -5.31 2.23 -3.57
C ASP A 73 -6.35 2.48 -4.67
N VAL A 74 -7.20 3.48 -4.49
CA VAL A 74 -8.24 3.85 -5.46
C VAL A 74 -8.03 5.27 -5.97
N ARG A 75 -8.19 5.47 -7.29
CA ARG A 75 -8.08 6.79 -7.94
C ARG A 75 -9.30 7.07 -8.81
N CYS A 76 -9.77 8.30 -8.82
CA CYS A 76 -10.98 8.70 -9.57
C CYS A 76 -10.67 9.67 -10.71
N GLY A 77 -11.12 9.33 -11.91
CA GLY A 77 -11.24 10.29 -13.01
C GLY A 77 -12.58 11.02 -12.92
N VAL A 78 -12.58 12.25 -12.41
CA VAL A 78 -13.74 13.14 -12.40
C VAL A 78 -13.59 14.13 -13.55
N PHE A 79 -14.56 14.18 -14.46
CA PHE A 79 -14.51 15.03 -15.64
C PHE A 79 -15.63 16.06 -15.60
N ASP A 80 -15.34 17.26 -16.05
CA ASP A 80 -16.35 18.28 -16.27
C ASP A 80 -17.00 18.16 -17.67
N ALA A 81 -17.94 19.06 -17.98
CA ALA A 81 -18.65 19.06 -19.24
C ALA A 81 -17.76 19.35 -20.47
N ASP A 82 -16.61 19.98 -20.26
CA ASP A 82 -15.61 20.28 -21.30
C ASP A 82 -14.57 19.17 -21.47
N GLY A 83 -14.67 18.07 -20.66
CA GLY A 83 -13.75 16.94 -20.69
C GLY A 83 -12.44 17.17 -19.93
N ARG A 84 -12.36 18.19 -19.09
CA ARG A 84 -11.20 18.43 -18.23
C ARG A 84 -11.27 17.52 -17.01
N VAL A 85 -10.13 16.94 -16.63
CA VAL A 85 -10.02 16.06 -15.47
C VAL A 85 -9.70 16.85 -14.19
N LEU A 86 -10.34 16.48 -13.09
CA LEU A 86 -10.02 17.00 -11.77
C LEU A 86 -8.69 16.43 -11.30
N LEU A 87 -7.80 17.30 -10.86
CA LEU A 87 -6.58 16.93 -10.16
C LEU A 87 -6.56 17.59 -8.78
N VAL A 88 -5.98 16.90 -7.82
CA VAL A 88 -5.70 17.39 -6.47
C VAL A 88 -4.20 17.54 -6.27
N ARG A 89 -3.79 18.43 -5.38
CA ARG A 89 -2.38 18.63 -5.07
C ARG A 89 -2.04 17.96 -3.76
N GLU A 90 -1.27 16.89 -3.83
CA GLU A 90 -0.88 16.12 -2.65
C GLU A 90 0.28 16.77 -1.91
N VAL A 91 -0.02 17.43 -0.81
CA VAL A 91 0.96 18.19 -0.02
C VAL A 91 2.00 17.25 0.62
N ALA A 92 1.58 16.07 1.07
CA ALA A 92 2.44 15.08 1.67
C ALA A 92 3.46 14.48 0.70
N ASP A 93 3.17 14.49 -0.62
CA ASP A 93 4.07 14.00 -1.70
C ASP A 93 4.73 15.16 -2.45
N GLY A 94 5.27 16.14 -1.73
CA GLY A 94 6.01 17.25 -2.33
C GLY A 94 5.16 18.19 -3.20
N GLY A 95 3.85 18.14 -3.09
CA GLY A 95 2.91 18.99 -3.81
C GLY A 95 2.69 18.59 -5.26
N ARG A 96 2.85 17.33 -5.59
CA ARG A 96 2.55 16.77 -6.92
C ARG A 96 1.04 16.76 -7.18
N TRP A 97 0.69 16.89 -8.47
CA TRP A 97 -0.70 16.79 -8.91
C TRP A 97 -1.03 15.33 -9.22
N THR A 98 -2.15 14.86 -8.69
CA THR A 98 -2.64 13.49 -8.87
C THR A 98 -4.14 13.46 -9.06
N LEU A 99 -4.68 12.34 -9.50
CA LEU A 99 -6.10 12.07 -9.42
C LEU A 99 -6.52 11.95 -7.95
N PRO A 100 -7.69 12.47 -7.55
CA PRO A 100 -8.19 12.27 -6.20
C PRO A 100 -8.31 10.79 -5.88
N GLY A 101 -7.97 10.42 -4.64
CA GLY A 101 -8.01 9.04 -4.16
C GLY A 101 -6.94 8.71 -3.15
N GLY A 102 -7.02 7.53 -2.59
CA GLY A 102 -6.13 7.02 -1.55
C GLY A 102 -6.39 5.56 -1.23
N TRP A 103 -6.02 5.16 -0.02
CA TRP A 103 -6.19 3.80 0.44
C TRP A 103 -7.65 3.48 0.75
N CYS A 104 -8.07 2.27 0.34
CA CYS A 104 -9.31 1.72 0.87
C CYS A 104 -9.15 1.40 2.34
N ASP A 105 -10.07 1.87 3.16
CA ASP A 105 -10.17 1.46 4.55
C ASP A 105 -10.79 0.07 4.68
N ILE A 106 -10.54 -0.57 5.82
CA ILE A 106 -11.22 -1.83 6.15
C ILE A 106 -12.74 -1.60 6.22
N LEU A 107 -13.51 -2.58 5.79
CA LEU A 107 -14.98 -2.58 5.79
C LEU A 107 -15.64 -1.61 4.79
N GLU A 108 -14.90 -0.98 3.89
CA GLU A 108 -15.46 -0.25 2.75
C GLU A 108 -15.10 -0.94 1.42
N SER A 109 -15.98 -0.80 0.46
CA SER A 109 -15.73 -1.24 -0.91
C SER A 109 -14.87 -0.19 -1.65
N PRO A 110 -14.17 -0.56 -2.75
CA PRO A 110 -13.45 0.40 -3.58
C PRO A 110 -14.30 1.57 -4.08
N ARG A 111 -15.61 1.33 -4.26
CA ARG A 111 -16.56 2.38 -4.63
C ARG A 111 -16.80 3.36 -3.50
N GLU A 112 -17.04 2.87 -2.30
CA GLU A 112 -17.26 3.71 -1.12
C GLU A 112 -15.99 4.48 -0.78
N ALA A 113 -14.82 3.84 -0.84
CA ALA A 113 -13.53 4.47 -0.65
C ALA A 113 -13.34 5.66 -1.59
N ILE A 114 -13.52 5.47 -2.89
CA ILE A 114 -13.27 6.55 -3.86
C ILE A 114 -14.28 7.69 -3.76
N GLU A 115 -15.55 7.40 -3.43
CA GLU A 115 -16.56 8.44 -3.21
C GLU A 115 -16.27 9.26 -1.95
N ARG A 116 -15.71 8.62 -0.91
CA ARG A 116 -15.21 9.28 0.32
C ARG A 116 -14.00 10.17 0.01
N GLU A 117 -12.97 9.63 -0.65
CA GLU A 117 -11.75 10.35 -0.98
C GLU A 117 -12.02 11.62 -1.81
N VAL A 118 -12.84 11.53 -2.85
CA VAL A 118 -13.20 12.71 -3.66
C VAL A 118 -13.91 13.78 -2.83
N ARG A 119 -14.75 13.36 -1.89
CA ARG A 119 -15.43 14.30 -0.98
C ARG A 119 -14.46 14.97 -0.02
N GLU A 120 -13.51 14.21 0.52
CA GLU A 120 -12.53 14.70 1.51
C GLU A 120 -11.49 15.63 0.86
N GLU A 121 -10.96 15.26 -0.29
CA GLU A 121 -9.88 15.99 -0.97
C GLU A 121 -10.37 17.16 -1.83
N ALA A 122 -11.53 17.03 -2.47
CA ALA A 122 -12.04 18.01 -3.41
C ALA A 122 -13.37 18.67 -2.99
N GLY A 123 -14.00 18.21 -1.91
CA GLY A 123 -15.31 18.71 -1.45
C GLY A 123 -16.47 18.38 -2.38
N LEU A 124 -16.29 17.46 -3.33
CA LEU A 124 -17.29 17.09 -4.32
C LEU A 124 -18.00 15.80 -3.91
N THR A 125 -19.32 15.78 -4.09
CA THR A 125 -20.11 14.56 -4.01
C THR A 125 -20.19 13.92 -5.38
N VAL A 126 -19.59 12.75 -5.53
CA VAL A 126 -19.56 12.00 -6.80
C VAL A 126 -20.19 10.62 -6.60
N ARG A 127 -20.51 9.97 -7.71
CA ARG A 127 -20.90 8.57 -7.77
C ARG A 127 -19.99 7.83 -8.74
N ALA A 128 -19.28 6.83 -8.26
CA ALA A 128 -18.47 5.98 -9.11
C ALA A 128 -19.37 5.11 -10.00
N THR A 129 -19.21 5.22 -11.32
CA THR A 129 -20.08 4.59 -12.30
C THR A 129 -19.53 3.29 -12.84
N HIS A 130 -18.23 3.19 -13.04
CA HIS A 130 -17.56 2.00 -13.58
C HIS A 130 -16.10 1.93 -13.14
N LEU A 131 -15.53 0.74 -13.19
CA LEU A 131 -14.11 0.50 -13.01
C LEU A 131 -13.42 0.69 -14.38
N ALA A 132 -12.54 1.68 -14.45
CA ALA A 132 -11.82 2.01 -15.69
C ALA A 132 -10.58 1.14 -15.90
N ALA A 133 -9.81 0.89 -14.85
CA ALA A 133 -8.60 0.08 -14.91
C ALA A 133 -8.28 -0.55 -13.54
N VAL A 134 -7.52 -1.63 -13.57
CA VAL A 134 -6.73 -2.14 -12.44
C VAL A 134 -5.28 -2.09 -12.90
N ILE A 135 -4.43 -1.49 -12.07
CA ILE A 135 -3.01 -1.29 -12.38
C ILE A 135 -2.22 -1.94 -11.24
N ASP A 136 -1.22 -2.75 -11.61
CA ASP A 136 -0.30 -3.39 -10.69
C ASP A 136 1.06 -2.67 -10.74
#